data_ce88b2a437a3b1d960f23adcc1ce7b49
#
_entry.id   ce88b2a437a3b1d960f23adcc1ce7b49
#
_cell.length_a   1.000
_cell.length_b   1.000
_cell.length_c   1.000
_cell.angle_alpha   90.00
_cell.angle_beta   90.00
_cell.angle_gamma   90.00
#
_symmetry.space_group_name_H-M   'P 1'
#
loop_
_entity.id
_entity.type
_entity.pdbx_description
1 polymer ?
#
loop_
_entity_poly.entity_id
_entity_poly.type
_entity_poly.pdbx_seq_one_letter_code
_entity_poly.pdbx_strand_id
1 'polypeptide(L)'
;AYAQLVAPRLAGFSADFALRDSSLIAQRIEQAFCDVRIEELPIPLRVTATDAVTGRPVVIDRGPLAPALRASMALPFLFPPVRIDGRRLVDGVVSDPLPVSAAARAQAVITLGFEGAMPRRVDRPSRLVAQHSTSLMNNLMRARIEAAEARGQRLLGLTLTLKRRIGLWETDALPELFEAGQRAAEERIGEIHALLDGTPRRAAA
;
A
#
# COMPACT_ATOMS: atom_id res chain seq x y z
N ALA A 1 -32.28 15.64 19.78
CA ALA A 1 -31.01 15.60 20.52
C ALA A 1 -29.93 14.72 19.83
N TYR A 2 -30.29 13.60 19.18
CA TYR A 2 -29.32 12.72 18.49
C TYR A 2 -28.74 13.34 17.20
N ALA A 3 -29.49 14.19 16.51
CA ALA A 3 -29.04 14.80 15.25
C ALA A 3 -27.92 15.85 15.41
N GLN A 4 -27.69 16.34 16.63
CA GLN A 4 -26.64 17.34 16.93
C GLN A 4 -25.27 16.71 17.28
N LEU A 5 -25.24 15.40 17.54
CA LEU A 5 -24.03 14.66 17.88
C LEU A 5 -23.30 14.12 16.64
N VAL A 6 -23.97 14.09 15.49
CA VAL A 6 -23.38 13.65 14.21
C VAL A 6 -23.02 14.90 13.43
N ALA A 7 -21.80 15.32 13.62
CA ALA A 7 -21.00 16.26 12.82
C ALA A 7 -21.74 17.48 12.24
N PRO A 8 -21.27 18.69 12.47
CA PRO A 8 -21.72 19.82 11.68
C PRO A 8 -21.57 19.43 10.21
N ARG A 9 -22.63 19.65 9.42
CA ARG A 9 -22.53 19.58 7.96
C ARG A 9 -21.36 20.46 7.57
N LEU A 10 -20.21 19.87 7.29
CA LEU A 10 -19.09 20.59 6.72
C LEU A 10 -19.57 21.06 5.35
N ALA A 11 -19.92 22.35 5.26
CA ALA A 11 -20.28 22.96 4.00
C ALA A 11 -19.14 22.68 3.03
N GLY A 12 -19.43 22.02 1.91
CA GLY A 12 -18.41 21.62 0.93
C GLY A 12 -17.84 20.22 1.06
N PHE A 13 -18.31 19.38 1.99
CA PHE A 13 -17.89 17.96 2.01
C PHE A 13 -18.48 17.23 0.81
N SER A 14 -17.62 16.67 -0.01
CA SER A 14 -17.95 15.84 -1.17
C SER A 14 -17.20 14.52 -1.12
N ALA A 15 -17.56 13.59 -1.98
CA ALA A 15 -16.85 12.32 -2.11
C ALA A 15 -15.42 12.48 -2.66
N ASP A 16 -15.08 13.66 -3.15
CA ASP A 16 -13.74 14.03 -3.65
C ASP A 16 -13.00 14.92 -2.63
N PHE A 17 -13.48 14.98 -1.37
CA PHE A 17 -12.86 15.78 -0.31
C PHE A 17 -11.45 15.30 -0.01
N ALA A 18 -10.51 16.24 0.09
CA ALA A 18 -9.12 16.01 0.47
C ALA A 18 -8.59 17.14 1.36
N LEU A 19 -7.76 16.79 2.33
CA LEU A 19 -7.11 17.74 3.23
C LEU A 19 -5.88 18.40 2.59
N ARG A 20 -5.32 17.78 1.56
CA ARG A 20 -4.10 18.22 0.90
C ARG A 20 -4.29 18.34 -0.61
N ASP A 21 -3.72 19.36 -1.16
CA ASP A 21 -3.53 19.47 -2.61
C ASP A 21 -2.44 18.46 -3.04
N SER A 22 -2.76 17.63 -4.03
CA SER A 22 -1.83 16.67 -4.62
C SER A 22 -1.22 17.15 -5.94
N SER A 23 -1.46 18.39 -6.36
CA SER A 23 -1.07 18.92 -7.68
C SER A 23 0.43 18.81 -7.92
N LEU A 24 1.25 19.16 -6.93
CA LEU A 24 2.70 19.07 -7.05
C LEU A 24 3.19 17.62 -7.21
N ILE A 25 2.64 16.70 -6.43
CA ILE A 25 2.98 15.26 -6.53
C ILE A 25 2.52 14.74 -7.90
N ALA A 26 1.28 15.08 -8.30
CA ALA A 26 0.72 14.72 -9.60
C ALA A 26 1.59 15.22 -10.76
N GLN A 27 2.04 16.46 -10.69
CA GLN A 27 2.93 17.05 -11.70
C GLN A 27 4.28 16.32 -11.76
N ARG A 28 4.88 15.99 -10.62
CA ARG A 28 6.16 15.26 -10.58
C ARG A 28 6.03 13.85 -11.16
N ILE A 29 4.96 13.15 -10.84
CA ILE A 29 4.68 11.82 -11.40
C ILE A 29 4.45 11.92 -12.92
N GLU A 30 3.68 12.90 -13.36
CA GLU A 30 3.44 13.14 -14.79
C GLU A 30 4.74 13.47 -15.53
N GLN A 31 5.59 14.36 -15.00
CA GLN A 31 6.89 14.67 -15.59
C GLN A 31 7.82 13.45 -15.71
N ALA A 32 7.73 12.53 -14.74
CA ALA A 32 8.59 11.35 -14.73
C ALA A 32 8.08 10.21 -15.62
N PHE A 33 6.75 10.11 -15.83
CA PHE A 33 6.11 8.92 -16.42
C PHE A 33 5.03 9.25 -17.46
N CYS A 34 4.99 10.47 -18.04
CA CYS A 34 3.91 10.92 -18.93
C CYS A 34 3.65 10.00 -20.12
N ASP A 35 4.69 9.48 -20.73
CA ASP A 35 4.61 8.65 -21.93
C ASP A 35 4.78 7.14 -21.65
N VAL A 36 4.84 6.77 -20.36
CA VAL A 36 5.08 5.38 -19.99
C VAL A 36 3.75 4.62 -19.89
N ARG A 37 3.64 3.51 -20.59
CA ARG A 37 2.52 2.57 -20.47
C ARG A 37 2.94 1.34 -19.69
N ILE A 38 2.05 0.85 -18.81
CA ILE A 38 2.33 -0.27 -17.91
C ILE A 38 2.66 -1.53 -18.69
N GLU A 39 1.91 -1.81 -19.74
CA GLU A 39 2.07 -3.00 -20.60
C GLU A 39 3.34 -2.99 -21.45
N GLU A 40 4.01 -1.85 -21.59
CA GLU A 40 5.25 -1.68 -22.37
C GLU A 40 6.50 -1.81 -21.50
N LEU A 41 6.34 -1.94 -20.19
CA LEU A 41 7.47 -2.09 -19.28
C LEU A 41 8.19 -3.43 -19.49
N PRO A 42 9.53 -3.44 -19.43
CA PRO A 42 10.32 -4.67 -19.61
C PRO A 42 10.08 -5.70 -18.51
N ILE A 43 9.67 -5.26 -17.32
CA ILE A 43 9.26 -6.11 -16.21
C ILE A 43 7.76 -5.90 -16.00
N PRO A 44 6.93 -6.96 -16.03
CA PRO A 44 5.50 -6.83 -15.81
C PRO A 44 5.18 -6.13 -14.47
N LEU A 45 4.49 -5.02 -14.55
CA LEU A 45 4.07 -4.23 -13.39
C LEU A 45 2.56 -4.39 -13.17
N ARG A 46 2.16 -4.48 -11.93
CA ARG A 46 0.77 -4.34 -11.48
C ARG A 46 0.68 -3.31 -10.38
N VAL A 47 -0.10 -2.29 -10.61
CA VAL A 47 -0.38 -1.24 -9.63
C VAL A 47 -1.72 -1.54 -8.99
N THR A 48 -1.81 -1.46 -7.66
CA THR A 48 -3.05 -1.74 -6.93
C THR A 48 -3.68 -0.45 -6.40
N ALA A 49 -4.98 -0.40 -6.50
CA ALA A 49 -5.82 0.68 -5.98
C ALA A 49 -7.10 0.09 -5.37
N THR A 50 -7.92 0.92 -4.76
CA THR A 50 -9.22 0.55 -4.22
C THR A 50 -10.32 1.34 -4.92
N ASP A 51 -11.35 0.68 -5.39
CA ASP A 51 -12.57 1.34 -5.86
C ASP A 51 -13.28 2.00 -4.66
N ALA A 52 -13.36 3.34 -4.66
CA ALA A 52 -13.88 4.10 -3.54
C ALA A 52 -15.39 3.91 -3.30
N VAL A 53 -16.11 3.35 -4.27
CA VAL A 53 -17.56 3.12 -4.16
C VAL A 53 -17.84 1.72 -3.61
N THR A 54 -17.11 0.71 -4.11
CA THR A 54 -17.37 -0.69 -3.76
C THR A 54 -16.46 -1.21 -2.64
N GLY A 55 -15.35 -0.52 -2.35
CA GLY A 55 -14.31 -0.96 -1.42
C GLY A 55 -13.48 -2.15 -1.96
N ARG A 56 -13.67 -2.55 -3.21
CA ARG A 56 -12.97 -3.71 -3.78
C ARG A 56 -11.58 -3.34 -4.30
N PRO A 57 -10.59 -4.24 -4.20
CA PRO A 57 -9.30 -4.03 -4.81
C PRO A 57 -9.41 -3.99 -6.33
N VAL A 58 -8.62 -3.10 -6.93
CA VAL A 58 -8.47 -2.94 -8.38
C VAL A 58 -7.01 -3.13 -8.72
N VAL A 59 -6.72 -4.04 -9.64
CA VAL A 59 -5.39 -4.24 -10.19
C VAL A 59 -5.32 -3.56 -11.55
N ILE A 60 -4.38 -2.64 -11.72
CA ILE A 60 -4.14 -1.90 -12.95
C ILE A 60 -2.85 -2.48 -13.55
N ASP A 61 -2.97 -3.19 -14.67
CA ASP A 61 -1.87 -3.87 -15.36
C ASP A 61 -1.65 -3.35 -16.79
N ARG A 62 -2.37 -2.30 -17.17
CA ARG A 62 -2.28 -1.64 -18.49
C ARG A 62 -2.73 -0.19 -18.41
N GLY A 63 -2.41 0.56 -19.45
CA GLY A 63 -2.75 1.97 -19.55
C GLY A 63 -1.60 2.89 -19.07
N PRO A 64 -1.85 4.19 -18.98
CA PRO A 64 -0.83 5.17 -18.57
C PRO A 64 -0.37 4.92 -17.12
N LEU A 65 0.95 4.90 -16.91
CA LEU A 65 1.53 4.62 -15.59
C LEU A 65 1.27 5.75 -14.59
N ALA A 66 1.36 7.00 -15.02
CA ALA A 66 1.22 8.16 -14.13
C ALA A 66 -0.14 8.21 -13.40
N PRO A 67 -1.30 8.07 -14.06
CA PRO A 67 -2.59 7.97 -13.39
C PRO A 67 -2.70 6.77 -12.44
N ALA A 68 -2.14 5.62 -12.80
CA ALA A 68 -2.16 4.43 -11.95
C ALA A 68 -1.38 4.64 -10.64
N LEU A 69 -0.18 5.22 -10.72
CA LEU A 69 0.61 5.59 -9.53
C LEU A 69 -0.12 6.60 -8.65
N ARG A 70 -0.73 7.61 -9.25
CA ARG A 70 -1.54 8.60 -8.51
C ARG A 70 -2.71 7.94 -7.79
N ALA A 71 -3.41 7.00 -8.41
CA ALA A 71 -4.49 6.27 -7.78
C ALA A 71 -4.02 5.43 -6.60
N SER A 72 -2.87 4.73 -6.76
CA SER A 72 -2.27 3.91 -5.73
C SER A 72 -1.75 4.69 -4.51
N MET A 73 -1.54 6.00 -4.66
CA MET A 73 -1.07 6.91 -3.61
C MET A 73 -2.19 7.78 -3.02
N ALA A 74 -3.40 7.68 -3.52
CA ALA A 74 -4.53 8.53 -3.13
C ALA A 74 -5.13 8.11 -1.79
N LEU A 75 -4.39 8.30 -0.69
CA LEU A 75 -4.86 8.00 0.67
C LEU A 75 -6.15 8.78 0.96
N PRO A 76 -7.24 8.08 1.34
CA PRO A 76 -8.51 8.72 1.67
C PRO A 76 -8.35 9.82 2.73
N PHE A 77 -9.13 10.86 2.61
CA PHE A 77 -9.07 12.11 3.39
C PHE A 77 -7.81 12.95 3.15
N LEU A 78 -6.69 12.36 2.79
CA LEU A 78 -5.44 13.08 2.61
C LEU A 78 -5.32 13.63 1.18
N PHE A 79 -5.60 12.79 0.19
CA PHE A 79 -5.56 13.13 -1.23
C PHE A 79 -6.89 12.86 -1.93
N PRO A 80 -7.20 13.61 -3.00
CA PRO A 80 -8.42 13.38 -3.77
C PRO A 80 -8.35 12.02 -4.51
N PRO A 81 -9.49 11.33 -4.69
CA PRO A 81 -9.56 10.14 -5.52
C PRO A 81 -9.15 10.43 -6.96
N VAL A 82 -8.60 9.43 -7.63
CA VAL A 82 -8.23 9.51 -9.05
C VAL A 82 -9.29 8.78 -9.89
N ARG A 83 -9.70 9.36 -11.02
CA ARG A 83 -10.64 8.74 -11.95
C ARG A 83 -9.90 8.00 -13.05
N ILE A 84 -10.12 6.68 -13.15
CA ILE A 84 -9.61 5.82 -14.23
C ILE A 84 -10.78 4.97 -14.71
N ASP A 85 -11.04 4.95 -16.01
CA ASP A 85 -12.11 4.18 -16.66
C ASP A 85 -13.48 4.33 -15.98
N GLY A 86 -13.83 5.56 -15.62
CA GLY A 86 -15.10 5.89 -14.96
C GLY A 86 -15.20 5.51 -13.48
N ARG A 87 -14.18 4.82 -12.92
CA ARG A 87 -14.12 4.47 -11.50
C ARG A 87 -13.40 5.55 -10.70
N ARG A 88 -13.84 5.76 -9.46
CA ARG A 88 -13.11 6.55 -8.48
C ARG A 88 -12.21 5.64 -7.69
N LEU A 89 -10.91 5.83 -7.81
CA LEU A 89 -9.90 5.01 -7.19
C LEU A 89 -9.19 5.78 -6.08
N VAL A 90 -8.94 5.09 -4.97
CA VAL A 90 -8.14 5.53 -3.84
C VAL A 90 -7.02 4.54 -3.57
N ASP A 91 -6.15 4.83 -2.63
CA ASP A 91 -4.98 4.02 -2.27
C ASP A 91 -5.33 2.53 -2.09
N GLY A 92 -4.48 1.67 -2.62
CA GLY A 92 -4.61 0.21 -2.53
C GLY A 92 -4.56 -0.31 -1.10
N VAL A 93 -3.91 0.41 -0.18
CA VAL A 93 -3.82 0.06 1.24
C VAL A 93 -5.17 -0.16 1.91
N VAL A 94 -6.23 0.46 1.40
CA VAL A 94 -7.58 0.37 1.96
C VAL A 94 -8.17 -1.04 1.81
N SER A 95 -7.91 -1.72 0.68
CA SER A 95 -8.50 -3.03 0.38
C SER A 95 -7.48 -4.18 0.34
N ASP A 96 -6.22 -3.89 0.05
CA ASP A 96 -5.14 -4.89 -0.02
C ASP A 96 -3.79 -4.25 0.34
N PRO A 97 -3.49 -4.06 1.64
CA PRO A 97 -2.30 -3.34 2.10
C PRO A 97 -0.98 -4.04 1.74
N LEU A 98 -1.03 -5.34 1.48
CA LEU A 98 0.08 -6.11 0.92
C LEU A 98 -0.48 -6.96 -0.23
N PRO A 99 -0.37 -6.51 -1.49
CA PRO A 99 -1.17 -7.00 -2.60
C PRO A 99 -0.70 -8.36 -3.14
N VAL A 100 -0.59 -9.36 -2.28
CA VAL A 100 -0.25 -10.75 -2.67
C VAL A 100 -1.28 -11.33 -3.63
N SER A 101 -2.51 -10.83 -3.60
CA SER A 101 -3.56 -11.23 -4.53
C SER A 101 -3.25 -10.81 -5.98
N ALA A 102 -2.59 -9.69 -6.19
CA ALA A 102 -2.14 -9.25 -7.51
C ALA A 102 -1.06 -10.17 -8.10
N ALA A 103 -0.34 -10.89 -7.24
CA ALA A 103 0.69 -11.87 -7.62
C ALA A 103 0.18 -13.34 -7.54
N ALA A 104 -1.13 -13.59 -7.49
CA ALA A 104 -1.70 -14.92 -7.27
C ALA A 104 -1.29 -15.99 -8.31
N ARG A 105 -0.83 -15.58 -9.49
CA ARG A 105 -0.33 -16.50 -10.54
C ARG A 105 1.16 -16.80 -10.42
N ALA A 106 1.88 -16.11 -9.54
CA ALA A 106 3.30 -16.36 -9.33
C ALA A 106 3.50 -17.63 -8.48
N GLN A 107 4.48 -18.45 -8.83
CA GLN A 107 4.84 -19.66 -8.07
C GLN A 107 5.48 -19.32 -6.73
N ALA A 108 6.22 -18.23 -6.69
CA ALA A 108 6.88 -17.71 -5.50
C ALA A 108 6.70 -16.19 -5.43
N VAL A 109 6.50 -15.67 -4.23
CA VAL A 109 6.31 -14.23 -3.99
C VAL A 109 7.22 -13.80 -2.85
N ILE A 110 8.00 -12.77 -3.12
CA ILE A 110 8.73 -12.05 -2.08
C ILE A 110 7.90 -10.81 -1.76
N THR A 111 7.53 -10.65 -0.51
CA THR A 111 6.82 -9.46 -0.05
C THR A 111 7.77 -8.56 0.71
N LEU A 112 7.73 -7.27 0.41
CA LEU A 112 8.40 -6.25 1.18
C LEU A 112 7.34 -5.35 1.79
N GLY A 113 7.25 -5.37 3.10
CA GLY A 113 6.24 -4.61 3.81
C GLY A 113 6.69 -4.22 5.21
N PHE A 114 5.90 -3.40 5.85
CA PHE A 114 6.06 -3.06 7.25
C PHE A 114 4.69 -3.03 7.92
N GLU A 115 4.61 -3.55 9.11
CA GLU A 115 3.43 -3.38 9.93
C GLU A 115 3.30 -1.92 10.37
N GLY A 116 2.11 -1.36 10.21
CA GLY A 116 1.81 -0.01 10.68
C GLY A 116 2.04 0.09 12.18
N ALA A 117 2.87 1.04 12.59
CA ALA A 117 3.20 1.23 13.99
C ALA A 117 2.03 1.83 14.77
N MET A 118 1.59 1.15 15.82
CA MET A 118 0.52 1.64 16.69
C MET A 118 0.91 2.93 17.41
N PRO A 119 0.00 3.91 17.56
CA PRO A 119 0.25 5.10 18.37
C PRO A 119 0.60 4.71 19.81
N ARG A 120 1.66 5.26 20.35
CA ARG A 120 2.07 5.00 21.76
C ARG A 120 1.10 5.59 22.80
N ARG A 121 0.39 6.64 22.44
CA ARG A 121 -0.61 7.31 23.29
C ARG A 121 -1.83 7.64 22.45
N VAL A 122 -3.01 7.42 23.02
CA VAL A 122 -4.29 7.77 22.42
C VAL A 122 -4.91 8.86 23.27
N ASP A 123 -4.47 10.08 23.06
CA ASP A 123 -4.87 11.29 23.79
C ASP A 123 -5.72 12.25 22.95
N ARG A 124 -5.96 11.91 21.67
CA ARG A 124 -6.75 12.71 20.73
C ARG A 124 -7.62 11.81 19.84
N PRO A 125 -8.80 12.27 19.41
CA PRO A 125 -9.67 11.49 18.52
C PRO A 125 -8.96 11.02 17.23
N SER A 126 -8.10 11.86 16.65
CA SER A 126 -7.31 11.51 15.45
C SER A 126 -6.35 10.34 15.69
N ARG A 127 -5.77 10.24 16.89
CA ARG A 127 -4.89 9.11 17.25
C ARG A 127 -5.68 7.83 17.49
N LEU A 128 -6.90 7.94 18.01
CA LEU A 128 -7.82 6.79 18.15
C LEU A 128 -8.20 6.25 16.76
N VAL A 129 -8.58 7.13 15.84
CA VAL A 129 -8.88 6.75 14.46
C VAL A 129 -7.65 6.10 13.81
N ALA A 130 -6.47 6.69 13.94
CA ALA A 130 -5.23 6.13 13.41
C ALA A 130 -4.91 4.75 14.01
N GLN A 131 -5.14 4.55 15.32
CA GLN A 131 -4.95 3.26 15.97
C GLN A 131 -5.85 2.18 15.37
N HIS A 132 -7.15 2.45 15.26
CA HIS A 132 -8.09 1.48 14.69
C HIS A 132 -7.84 1.21 13.21
N SER A 133 -7.55 2.25 12.44
CA SER A 133 -7.20 2.08 11.01
C SER A 133 -5.95 1.23 10.84
N THR A 134 -4.90 1.48 11.64
CA THR A 134 -3.67 0.68 11.62
C THR A 134 -3.94 -0.77 12.02
N SER A 135 -4.75 -1.01 13.06
CA SER A 135 -5.16 -2.37 13.44
C SER A 135 -5.87 -3.10 12.31
N LEU A 136 -6.84 -2.43 11.66
CA LEU A 136 -7.58 -3.04 10.55
C LEU A 136 -6.67 -3.36 9.37
N MET A 137 -5.76 -2.47 9.03
CA MET A 137 -4.78 -2.68 7.95
C MET A 137 -3.84 -3.85 8.27
N ASN A 138 -3.28 -3.91 9.48
CA ASN A 138 -2.40 -4.99 9.88
C ASN A 138 -3.13 -6.34 9.88
N ASN A 139 -4.37 -6.39 10.38
CA ASN A 139 -5.18 -7.60 10.38
C ASN A 139 -5.53 -8.04 8.95
N LEU A 140 -5.89 -7.10 8.08
CA LEU A 140 -6.17 -7.40 6.67
C LEU A 140 -4.93 -7.93 5.96
N MET A 141 -3.77 -7.34 6.21
CA MET A 141 -2.49 -7.80 5.66
C MET A 141 -2.20 -9.25 6.07
N ARG A 142 -2.34 -9.59 7.36
CA ARG A 142 -2.16 -10.97 7.86
C ARG A 142 -3.13 -11.93 7.20
N ALA A 143 -4.42 -11.59 7.15
CA ALA A 143 -5.43 -12.42 6.51
C ALA A 143 -5.14 -12.66 5.02
N ARG A 144 -4.57 -11.68 4.30
CA ARG A 144 -4.16 -11.83 2.89
C ARG A 144 -2.99 -12.79 2.74
N ILE A 145 -2.01 -12.72 3.63
CA ILE A 145 -0.86 -13.66 3.67
C ILE A 145 -1.36 -15.08 3.94
N GLU A 146 -2.12 -15.27 5.02
CA GLU A 146 -2.69 -16.58 5.39
C GLU A 146 -3.52 -17.20 4.27
N ALA A 147 -4.36 -16.39 3.61
CA ALA A 147 -5.15 -16.84 2.48
C ALA A 147 -4.31 -17.21 1.26
N ALA A 148 -3.17 -16.58 1.04
CA ALA A 148 -2.26 -16.92 -0.05
C ALA A 148 -1.49 -18.22 0.25
N GLU A 149 -1.02 -18.39 1.49
CA GLU A 149 -0.38 -19.63 1.97
C GLU A 149 -1.33 -20.83 1.92
N ALA A 150 -2.59 -20.63 2.34
CA ALA A 150 -3.63 -21.66 2.27
C ALA A 150 -3.93 -22.13 0.83
N ARG A 151 -3.67 -21.28 -0.17
CA ARG A 151 -3.74 -21.64 -1.59
C ARG A 151 -2.48 -22.33 -2.13
N GLY A 152 -1.50 -22.58 -1.26
CA GLY A 152 -0.23 -23.19 -1.63
C GLY A 152 0.77 -22.23 -2.29
N GLN A 153 0.57 -20.93 -2.19
CA GLN A 153 1.50 -19.94 -2.71
C GLN A 153 2.72 -19.86 -1.79
N ARG A 154 3.91 -19.97 -2.37
CA ARG A 154 5.16 -19.86 -1.60
C ARG A 154 5.47 -18.38 -1.36
N LEU A 155 5.48 -17.96 -0.10
CA LEU A 155 5.70 -16.58 0.30
C LEU A 155 6.97 -16.45 1.15
N LEU A 156 7.73 -15.39 0.90
CA LEU A 156 8.82 -14.93 1.75
C LEU A 156 8.59 -13.46 2.11
N GLY A 157 8.26 -13.20 3.37
CA GLY A 157 8.09 -11.84 3.88
C GLY A 157 9.43 -11.23 4.28
N LEU A 158 9.80 -10.10 3.71
CA LEU A 158 10.90 -9.26 4.17
C LEU A 158 10.30 -8.13 5.03
N THR A 159 10.77 -8.01 6.27
CA THR A 159 10.31 -6.98 7.20
C THR A 159 11.42 -5.97 7.41
N LEU A 160 11.11 -4.69 7.21
CA LEU A 160 12.05 -3.61 7.46
C LEU A 160 12.18 -3.35 8.96
N THR A 161 13.40 -3.40 9.46
CA THR A 161 13.73 -2.97 10.82
C THR A 161 14.29 -1.55 10.79
N LEU A 162 13.55 -0.60 11.33
CA LEU A 162 13.95 0.80 11.38
C LEU A 162 14.45 1.15 12.78
N LYS A 163 15.56 1.88 12.85
CA LYS A 163 16.14 2.34 14.13
C LYS A 163 15.26 3.36 14.86
N ARG A 164 14.45 4.10 14.11
CA ARG A 164 13.53 5.13 14.61
C ARG A 164 12.23 5.15 13.82
N ARG A 165 11.24 5.86 14.31
CA ARG A 165 10.04 6.14 13.54
C ARG A 165 10.32 7.19 12.46
N ILE A 166 9.91 6.91 11.25
CA ILE A 166 10.00 7.83 10.12
C ILE A 166 8.59 8.32 9.81
N GLY A 167 8.43 9.63 9.73
CA GLY A 167 7.17 10.26 9.38
C GLY A 167 6.87 10.17 7.88
N LEU A 168 5.61 10.17 7.51
CA LEU A 168 5.16 10.06 6.11
C LEU A 168 5.74 11.15 5.18
N TRP A 169 6.10 12.31 5.74
CA TRP A 169 6.62 13.47 5.00
C TRP A 169 8.14 13.68 5.18
N GLU A 170 8.81 12.74 5.82
CA GLU A 170 10.21 12.84 6.15
C GLU A 170 11.07 12.28 5.00
N THR A 171 11.11 13.04 3.89
CA THR A 171 11.80 12.64 2.66
C THR A 171 13.31 12.51 2.83
N ASP A 172 13.90 13.21 3.79
CA ASP A 172 15.32 13.12 4.12
C ASP A 172 15.73 11.76 4.68
N ALA A 173 14.73 10.96 5.12
CA ALA A 173 14.95 9.59 5.60
C ALA A 173 14.97 8.53 4.49
N LEU A 174 14.77 8.90 3.22
CA LEU A 174 14.78 7.95 2.11
C LEU A 174 16.06 7.12 2.02
N PRO A 175 17.28 7.66 2.21
CA PRO A 175 18.49 6.84 2.24
C PRO A 175 18.49 5.78 3.34
N GLU A 176 18.03 6.14 4.57
CA GLU A 176 17.91 5.21 5.70
C GLU A 176 16.92 4.08 5.40
N LEU A 177 15.80 4.39 4.73
CA LEU A 177 14.82 3.40 4.31
C LEU A 177 15.38 2.45 3.23
N PHE A 178 16.12 2.99 2.27
CA PHE A 178 16.78 2.20 1.23
C PHE A 178 17.77 1.20 1.83
N GLU A 179 18.67 1.68 2.71
CA GLU A 179 19.64 0.81 3.41
C GLU A 179 18.95 -0.25 4.29
N ALA A 180 17.83 0.09 4.93
CA ALA A 180 17.07 -0.89 5.73
C ALA A 180 16.48 -1.98 4.82
N GLY A 181 15.98 -1.62 3.64
CA GLY A 181 15.48 -2.57 2.65
C GLY A 181 16.59 -3.48 2.12
N GLN A 182 17.73 -2.91 1.79
CA GLN A 182 18.90 -3.66 1.32
C GLN A 182 19.34 -4.68 2.38
N ARG A 183 19.54 -4.26 3.62
CA ARG A 183 19.90 -5.17 4.72
C ARG A 183 18.89 -6.30 4.90
N ALA A 184 17.59 -5.98 4.89
CA ALA A 184 16.55 -7.00 5.03
C ALA A 184 16.58 -8.06 3.92
N ALA A 185 16.98 -7.68 2.72
CA ALA A 185 17.15 -8.61 1.62
C ALA A 185 18.47 -9.42 1.75
N GLU A 186 19.58 -8.77 2.08
CA GLU A 186 20.90 -9.41 2.26
C GLU A 186 20.87 -10.44 3.38
N GLU A 187 20.29 -10.14 4.53
CA GLU A 187 20.14 -11.04 5.67
C GLU A 187 19.37 -12.33 5.31
N ARG A 188 18.52 -12.27 4.29
CA ARG A 188 17.67 -13.39 3.88
C ARG A 188 17.95 -13.89 2.45
N ILE A 189 19.10 -13.56 1.89
CA ILE A 189 19.42 -13.89 0.50
C ILE A 189 19.40 -15.41 0.24
N GLY A 190 19.84 -16.21 1.22
CA GLY A 190 19.78 -17.68 1.12
C GLY A 190 18.34 -18.22 1.06
N GLU A 191 17.40 -17.63 1.81
CA GLU A 191 16.00 -17.99 1.75
C GLU A 191 15.33 -17.54 0.43
N ILE A 192 15.76 -16.39 -0.10
CA ILE A 192 15.32 -15.91 -1.41
C ILE A 192 15.72 -16.91 -2.49
N HIS A 193 16.98 -17.36 -2.51
CA HIS A 193 17.45 -18.38 -3.46
C HIS A 193 16.68 -19.68 -3.29
N ALA A 194 16.54 -20.20 -2.08
CA ALA A 194 15.78 -21.43 -1.81
C ALA A 194 14.31 -21.32 -2.27
N LEU A 195 13.68 -20.14 -2.10
CA LEU A 195 12.33 -19.90 -2.59
C LEU A 195 12.26 -19.96 -4.12
N LEU A 196 13.23 -19.38 -4.82
CA LEU A 196 13.30 -19.35 -6.29
C LEU A 196 13.60 -20.74 -6.86
N ASP A 197 14.51 -21.48 -6.24
CA ASP A 197 14.91 -22.83 -6.65
C ASP A 197 13.84 -23.89 -6.35
N GLY A 198 12.75 -23.53 -5.71
CA GLY A 198 11.67 -24.47 -5.38
C GLY A 198 11.97 -25.40 -4.19
N THR A 199 13.06 -25.17 -3.47
CA THR A 199 13.44 -25.96 -2.30
C THR A 199 12.45 -25.70 -1.15
N PRO A 200 11.90 -26.75 -0.48
CA PRO A 200 10.97 -26.56 0.64
C PRO A 200 11.67 -25.86 1.80
N ARG A 201 10.98 -24.91 2.45
CA ARG A 201 11.46 -24.25 3.67
C ARG A 201 11.81 -25.33 4.73
N ARG A 202 13.03 -25.32 5.25
CA ARG A 202 13.31 -26.00 6.50
C ARG A 202 12.51 -25.31 7.59
N ALA A 203 11.58 -26.04 8.24
CA ALA A 203 10.91 -25.54 9.42
C ALA A 203 11.98 -25.13 10.44
N ALA A 204 11.93 -23.89 10.90
CA ALA A 204 12.75 -23.44 12.03
C ALA A 204 12.31 -24.25 13.25
N ALA A 205 13.24 -24.97 13.84
CA ALA A 205 13.06 -25.73 15.07
C ALA A 205 12.96 -24.83 16.28
#